data_308e7697147318d16dfeb01e502de8ce
#
_entry.id   308e7697147318d16dfeb01e502de8ce
#
_cell.length_a   1.000
_cell.length_b   1.000
_cell.length_c   1.000
_cell.angle_alpha   90.00
_cell.angle_beta   90.00
_cell.angle_gamma   90.00
#
_symmetry.space_group_name_H-M   'P 1'
#
loop_
_entity.id
_entity.type
_entity.pdbx_description
1 polymer ?
#
loop_
_entity_poly.entity_id
_entity_poly.type
_entity_poly.pdbx_seq_one_letter_code
_entity_poly.pdbx_strand_id
1 'polypeptide(L)'
;GKTVVLTNGTFLNGLIHIGEKQFGGGRAGERAAHGITKELVDLGFESGRMKTGTPPRVDGRSLDFSKMIVQPGDVSPEKFSYLKSTKPLTHQRDCHMSHTSLEVHDLLREGFDRSPMFNGAINSIGPRYCPSIEDKINRFADKDSHQLFVEPEGWDTVEYYVNGFSTSLPEDVQFKALRSVKGFENVKFFRPGYAIEYDFFPPTQLRHTLETKNIKGLYFAGQINGTTGYEEAASQGLMAGINAHLKVKEQQPLIIKRNEAYIGVLIDDLITKGTEEPYRMFTSRAEYRTLLRQDNADFRLTPMSHKIGLASDERLRLMEEKKQKSEAFIDFFKESSVTPEVINPILEEKDSAIVKQSDKLFKPLSRPNITMQDMQKIDFVTSYINQHDLDHEVLQQTEIQIKYAGYIAKEKNNADKLNRLEGIKIPEGFDYSKLKSLSYEAKEKLTAIKPVTVSQASRISGVSPNDISVMLVYMGR
;
A
#
# COMPACT_ATOMS: atom_id res chain seq x y z
N GLY A 1 -13.01 21.98 18.78
CA GLY A 1 -12.28 22.22 17.52
C GLY A 1 -13.24 22.39 16.35
N LYS A 2 -12.78 22.97 15.22
CA LYS A 2 -13.60 23.10 14.01
C LYS A 2 -13.67 21.79 13.22
N THR A 3 -12.65 20.95 13.35
CA THR A 3 -12.55 19.62 12.74
C THR A 3 -11.91 18.65 13.72
N VAL A 4 -12.22 17.35 13.58
CA VAL A 4 -11.66 16.24 14.36
C VAL A 4 -11.28 15.12 13.40
N VAL A 5 -10.09 14.52 13.60
CA VAL A 5 -9.64 13.34 12.86
C VAL A 5 -9.46 12.21 13.88
N LEU A 6 -10.21 11.12 13.73
CA LEU A 6 -10.07 9.92 14.55
C LEU A 6 -9.07 8.96 13.90
N THR A 7 -8.01 8.62 14.65
CA THR A 7 -6.90 7.75 14.22
C THR A 7 -6.58 6.70 15.29
N ASN A 8 -7.61 6.09 15.84
CA ASN A 8 -7.56 5.28 17.06
C ASN A 8 -6.90 3.90 16.91
N GLY A 9 -6.43 3.52 15.73
CA GLY A 9 -5.76 2.21 15.54
C GLY A 9 -6.65 1.06 16.01
N THR A 10 -6.10 0.19 16.87
CA THR A 10 -6.76 -0.96 17.46
C THR A 10 -7.36 -0.70 18.86
N PHE A 11 -7.55 0.58 19.23
CA PHE A 11 -7.88 0.94 20.61
C PHE A 11 -9.38 0.93 20.93
N LEU A 12 -10.27 1.13 19.93
CA LEU A 12 -11.71 1.17 20.19
C LEU A 12 -12.23 -0.19 20.64
N ASN A 13 -12.65 -0.25 21.90
CA ASN A 13 -13.06 -1.49 22.59
C ASN A 13 -12.06 -2.64 22.36
N GLY A 14 -10.76 -2.31 22.33
CA GLY A 14 -9.68 -3.26 22.07
C GLY A 14 -9.66 -4.38 23.09
N LEU A 15 -9.61 -5.63 22.61
CA LEU A 15 -9.54 -6.85 23.42
C LEU A 15 -8.41 -7.73 22.92
N ILE A 16 -7.41 -7.92 23.77
CA ILE A 16 -6.23 -8.74 23.49
C ILE A 16 -6.48 -10.19 23.96
N HIS A 17 -6.07 -11.14 23.11
CA HIS A 17 -6.19 -12.57 23.35
C HIS A 17 -4.83 -13.25 23.27
N ILE A 18 -4.48 -14.04 24.32
CA ILE A 18 -3.31 -14.92 24.37
C ILE A 18 -3.78 -16.26 24.96
N GLY A 19 -4.05 -17.24 24.11
CA GLY A 19 -4.72 -18.46 24.52
C GLY A 19 -6.05 -18.15 25.20
N GLU A 20 -6.26 -18.70 26.38
CA GLU A 20 -7.47 -18.49 27.17
C GLU A 20 -7.52 -17.13 27.89
N LYS A 21 -6.40 -16.39 27.93
CA LYS A 21 -6.33 -15.09 28.58
C LYS A 21 -6.89 -13.99 27.68
N GLN A 22 -7.77 -13.18 28.26
CA GLN A 22 -8.37 -12.01 27.62
C GLN A 22 -8.21 -10.79 28.51
N PHE A 23 -7.83 -9.66 27.94
CA PHE A 23 -7.73 -8.40 28.67
C PHE A 23 -7.94 -7.20 27.77
N GLY A 24 -8.59 -6.16 28.29
CA GLY A 24 -8.81 -4.91 27.56
C GLY A 24 -7.49 -4.19 27.28
N GLY A 25 -7.27 -3.86 26.02
CA GLY A 25 -6.08 -3.14 25.58
C GLY A 25 -6.15 -2.80 24.10
N GLY A 26 -5.60 -1.67 23.72
CA GLY A 26 -5.42 -1.32 22.30
C GLY A 26 -4.10 -1.90 21.76
N ARG A 27 -3.13 -2.08 22.65
CA ARG A 27 -1.83 -2.67 22.43
C ARG A 27 -1.35 -3.27 23.76
N ALA A 28 -0.41 -4.23 23.72
CA ALA A 28 0.16 -4.79 24.95
C ALA A 28 0.73 -3.70 25.86
N GLY A 29 0.21 -3.61 27.08
CA GLY A 29 0.57 -2.57 28.05
C GLY A 29 -0.18 -1.25 27.95
N GLU A 30 -1.05 -1.07 26.96
CA GLU A 30 -1.82 0.17 26.76
C GLU A 30 -3.33 -0.10 26.84
N ARG A 31 -4.06 0.76 27.56
CA ARG A 31 -5.50 0.60 27.80
C ARG A 31 -6.33 0.78 26.53
N ALA A 32 -7.42 0.05 26.41
CA ALA A 32 -8.43 0.28 25.37
C ALA A 32 -9.16 1.61 25.58
N ALA A 33 -9.68 2.17 24.49
CA ALA A 33 -10.56 3.32 24.50
C ALA A 33 -12.01 2.84 24.49
N HIS A 34 -12.77 3.23 25.51
CA HIS A 34 -14.19 2.88 25.66
C HIS A 34 -15.10 4.11 25.50
N GLY A 35 -16.35 3.87 25.12
CA GLY A 35 -17.39 4.90 25.00
C GLY A 35 -17.50 5.53 23.61
N ILE A 36 -16.40 5.78 22.91
CA ILE A 36 -16.41 6.46 21.59
C ILE A 36 -17.28 5.70 20.58
N THR A 37 -17.15 4.38 20.50
CA THR A 37 -17.95 3.57 19.56
C THR A 37 -19.44 3.72 19.87
N LYS A 38 -19.83 3.66 21.14
CA LYS A 38 -21.21 3.80 21.56
C LYS A 38 -21.77 5.17 21.14
N GLU A 39 -21.05 6.24 21.43
CA GLU A 39 -21.47 7.61 21.06
C GLU A 39 -21.63 7.75 19.54
N LEU A 40 -20.71 7.19 18.74
CA LEU A 40 -20.83 7.24 17.29
C LEU A 40 -22.02 6.43 16.77
N VAL A 41 -22.28 5.25 17.36
CA VAL A 41 -23.47 4.45 17.01
C VAL A 41 -24.76 5.18 17.37
N ASP A 42 -24.82 5.82 18.55
CA ASP A 42 -25.96 6.64 18.97
C ASP A 42 -26.17 7.85 18.02
N LEU A 43 -25.09 8.32 17.36
CA LEU A 43 -25.14 9.35 16.31
C LEU A 43 -25.46 8.80 14.91
N GLY A 44 -25.81 7.52 14.79
CA GLY A 44 -26.24 6.89 13.55
C GLY A 44 -25.15 6.31 12.68
N PHE A 45 -23.96 6.03 13.23
CA PHE A 45 -22.92 5.28 12.52
C PHE A 45 -23.12 3.79 12.67
N GLU A 46 -22.88 3.05 11.59
CA GLU A 46 -22.72 1.61 11.63
C GLU A 46 -21.30 1.26 12.09
N SER A 47 -21.16 0.27 12.93
CA SER A 47 -19.87 -0.26 13.41
C SER A 47 -19.81 -1.77 13.26
N GLY A 48 -18.60 -2.31 13.24
CA GLY A 48 -18.34 -3.74 13.26
C GLY A 48 -17.06 -4.05 14.03
N ARG A 49 -16.69 -5.32 14.10
CA ARG A 49 -15.44 -5.73 14.75
C ARG A 49 -14.53 -6.41 13.75
N MET A 50 -13.24 -6.08 13.84
CA MET A 50 -12.17 -6.73 13.09
C MET A 50 -11.11 -7.27 14.06
N LYS A 51 -10.32 -8.20 13.56
CA LYS A 51 -9.21 -8.80 14.28
C LYS A 51 -7.91 -8.59 13.51
N THR A 52 -6.84 -8.32 14.24
CA THR A 52 -5.47 -8.46 13.72
C THR A 52 -4.62 -9.21 14.73
N GLY A 53 -3.35 -9.46 14.40
CA GLY A 53 -2.44 -10.16 15.30
C GLY A 53 -1.02 -9.64 15.15
N THR A 54 -0.19 -10.02 16.12
CA THR A 54 1.23 -9.70 16.13
C THR A 54 2.04 -10.92 16.59
N PRO A 55 3.26 -11.14 16.06
CA PRO A 55 4.12 -12.20 16.54
C PRO A 55 4.82 -11.82 17.85
N PRO A 56 5.48 -12.78 18.50
CA PRO A 56 6.33 -12.53 19.66
C PRO A 56 7.44 -11.52 19.36
N ARG A 57 7.85 -10.81 20.42
CA ARG A 57 9.10 -10.05 20.46
C ARG A 57 10.11 -10.83 21.23
N VAL A 58 11.30 -11.04 20.65
CA VAL A 58 12.33 -11.89 21.22
C VAL A 58 13.63 -11.14 21.44
N ASP A 59 14.43 -11.60 22.40
CA ASP A 59 15.76 -11.06 22.66
C ASP A 59 16.76 -11.63 21.63
N GLY A 60 17.24 -10.77 20.71
CA GLY A 60 18.20 -11.16 19.68
C GLY A 60 19.50 -11.75 20.21
N ARG A 61 19.90 -11.42 21.46
CA ARG A 61 21.08 -11.98 22.13
C ARG A 61 20.92 -13.47 22.47
N SER A 62 19.68 -13.97 22.47
CA SER A 62 19.33 -15.36 22.73
C SER A 62 19.18 -16.20 21.46
N LEU A 63 19.35 -15.58 20.29
CA LEU A 63 19.24 -16.24 18.98
C LEU A 63 20.62 -16.65 18.46
N ASP A 64 20.66 -17.76 17.74
CA ASP A 64 21.84 -18.23 17.01
C ASP A 64 21.70 -17.91 15.52
N PHE A 65 22.10 -16.72 15.14
CA PHE A 65 22.01 -16.23 13.76
C PHE A 65 22.87 -17.05 12.77
N SER A 66 23.91 -17.78 13.26
CA SER A 66 24.74 -18.62 12.39
C SER A 66 23.98 -19.81 11.78
N LYS A 67 22.84 -20.16 12.37
CA LYS A 67 21.94 -21.22 11.89
C LYS A 67 20.86 -20.71 10.95
N MET A 68 20.76 -19.40 10.73
CA MET A 68 19.74 -18.76 9.90
C MET A 68 20.33 -18.31 8.56
N ILE A 69 19.47 -18.08 7.58
CA ILE A 69 19.85 -17.54 6.29
C ILE A 69 19.86 -16.02 6.40
N VAL A 70 21.01 -15.40 6.09
CA VAL A 70 21.09 -13.94 6.05
C VAL A 70 20.25 -13.40 4.89
N GLN A 71 19.43 -12.42 5.17
CA GLN A 71 18.67 -11.66 4.18
C GLN A 71 19.19 -10.22 4.21
N PRO A 72 20.17 -9.89 3.35
CA PRO A 72 20.75 -8.55 3.32
C PRO A 72 19.75 -7.54 2.74
N GLY A 73 19.99 -6.28 3.03
CA GLY A 73 19.31 -5.18 2.35
C GLY A 73 19.82 -4.99 0.91
N ASP A 74 19.32 -3.97 0.23
CA ASP A 74 19.70 -3.65 -1.14
C ASP A 74 21.21 -3.31 -1.23
N VAL A 75 21.86 -3.77 -2.30
CA VAL A 75 23.30 -3.46 -2.57
C VAL A 75 23.49 -1.95 -2.77
N SER A 76 22.53 -1.31 -3.41
CA SER A 76 22.49 0.13 -3.64
C SER A 76 21.13 0.68 -3.19
N PRO A 77 20.94 0.91 -1.87
CA PRO A 77 19.65 1.35 -1.36
C PRO A 77 19.34 2.77 -1.85
N GLU A 78 18.12 2.96 -2.30
CA GLU A 78 17.61 4.27 -2.65
C GLU A 78 17.05 5.00 -1.43
N LYS A 79 16.87 6.32 -1.54
CA LYS A 79 16.30 7.15 -0.47
C LYS A 79 14.77 7.23 -0.61
N PHE A 80 14.07 7.35 0.50
CA PHE A 80 12.61 7.60 0.54
C PHE A 80 12.25 9.09 0.47
N SER A 81 13.04 9.90 -0.25
CA SER A 81 12.81 11.33 -0.39
C SER A 81 13.43 11.84 -1.68
N TYR A 82 12.75 12.76 -2.35
CA TYR A 82 13.28 13.47 -3.53
C TYR A 82 14.17 14.67 -3.15
N LEU A 83 14.31 15.02 -1.86
CA LEU A 83 15.18 16.11 -1.43
C LEU A 83 16.64 15.71 -1.51
N LYS A 84 17.49 16.60 -2.02
CA LYS A 84 18.96 16.41 -2.10
C LYS A 84 19.64 16.30 -0.73
N SER A 85 19.02 16.85 0.31
CA SER A 85 19.50 16.75 1.69
C SER A 85 19.39 15.36 2.29
N THR A 86 18.45 14.53 1.81
CA THR A 86 18.33 13.14 2.24
C THR A 86 19.33 12.27 1.48
N LYS A 87 20.10 11.48 2.21
CA LYS A 87 21.08 10.54 1.64
C LYS A 87 20.54 9.12 1.71
N PRO A 88 20.90 8.22 0.76
CA PRO A 88 20.69 6.80 0.90
C PRO A 88 21.37 6.25 2.15
N LEU A 89 20.88 5.13 2.67
CA LEU A 89 21.54 4.44 3.78
C LEU A 89 22.90 3.91 3.32
N THR A 90 23.95 4.23 4.10
CA THR A 90 25.32 3.73 3.88
C THR A 90 25.62 2.50 4.73
N HIS A 91 24.81 2.25 5.74
CA HIS A 91 24.90 1.11 6.64
C HIS A 91 23.52 0.51 6.84
N GLN A 92 23.42 -0.81 6.76
CA GLN A 92 22.16 -1.54 6.89
C GLN A 92 22.28 -2.62 7.95
N ARG A 93 21.16 -2.99 8.59
CA ARG A 93 21.05 -4.17 9.46
C ARG A 93 20.33 -5.26 8.67
N ASP A 94 20.98 -6.42 8.55
CA ASP A 94 20.41 -7.56 7.87
C ASP A 94 19.24 -8.15 8.67
N CYS A 95 18.21 -8.60 7.96
CA CYS A 95 17.24 -9.54 8.46
C CYS A 95 17.79 -10.97 8.34
N HIS A 96 17.21 -11.88 9.08
CA HIS A 96 17.55 -13.29 8.99
C HIS A 96 16.29 -14.11 8.72
N MET A 97 16.47 -15.25 8.10
CA MET A 97 15.38 -16.13 7.73
C MET A 97 15.57 -17.50 8.34
N SER A 98 14.52 -18.00 8.96
CA SER A 98 14.41 -19.38 9.45
C SER A 98 13.07 -19.98 8.97
N HIS A 99 12.81 -21.22 9.32
CA HIS A 99 11.63 -21.95 8.89
C HIS A 99 11.06 -22.78 10.02
N THR A 100 9.74 -22.94 10.05
CA THR A 100 9.10 -23.96 10.86
C THR A 100 9.38 -25.36 10.28
N SER A 101 9.12 -26.40 11.06
CA SER A 101 9.21 -27.81 10.67
C SER A 101 7.91 -28.52 11.08
N LEU A 102 7.76 -29.77 10.67
CA LEU A 102 6.65 -30.62 11.10
C LEU A 102 6.57 -30.74 12.62
N GLU A 103 7.73 -30.88 13.30
CA GLU A 103 7.80 -30.87 14.77
C GLU A 103 7.23 -29.58 15.37
N VAL A 104 7.60 -28.41 14.80
CA VAL A 104 7.05 -27.11 15.23
C VAL A 104 5.54 -27.05 14.99
N HIS A 105 5.07 -27.59 13.85
CA HIS A 105 3.63 -27.65 13.54
C HIS A 105 2.86 -28.51 14.53
N ASP A 106 3.41 -29.67 14.94
CA ASP A 106 2.78 -30.55 15.91
C ASP A 106 2.69 -29.90 17.29
N LEU A 107 3.75 -29.22 17.73
CA LEU A 107 3.75 -28.45 18.96
C LEU A 107 2.70 -27.32 18.94
N LEU A 108 2.54 -26.63 17.83
CA LEU A 108 1.52 -25.58 17.69
C LEU A 108 0.10 -26.17 17.70
N ARG A 109 -0.11 -27.35 17.09
CA ARG A 109 -1.41 -28.06 17.11
C ARG A 109 -1.84 -28.47 18.53
N GLU A 110 -0.90 -28.78 19.44
CA GLU A 110 -1.22 -29.05 20.83
C GLU A 110 -1.99 -27.90 21.53
N GLY A 111 -1.86 -26.69 21.01
CA GLY A 111 -2.53 -25.50 21.54
C GLY A 111 -3.84 -25.12 20.84
N PHE A 112 -4.29 -25.83 19.82
CA PHE A 112 -5.45 -25.41 19.01
C PHE A 112 -6.75 -25.36 19.82
N ASP A 113 -6.98 -26.31 20.70
CA ASP A 113 -8.17 -26.32 21.59
C ASP A 113 -8.20 -25.12 22.55
N ARG A 114 -7.03 -24.53 22.82
CA ARG A 114 -6.83 -23.37 23.70
C ARG A 114 -6.71 -22.06 22.90
N SER A 115 -6.77 -22.13 21.56
CA SER A 115 -6.67 -20.97 20.68
C SER A 115 -8.01 -20.24 20.61
N PRO A 116 -8.05 -18.92 20.84
CA PRO A 116 -9.27 -18.13 20.71
C PRO A 116 -9.80 -18.08 19.26
N MET A 117 -8.97 -18.42 18.29
CA MET A 117 -9.35 -18.54 16.88
C MET A 117 -10.18 -19.79 16.60
N PHE A 118 -9.97 -20.89 17.35
CA PHE A 118 -10.62 -22.17 17.10
C PHE A 118 -11.67 -22.53 18.16
N ASN A 119 -11.60 -21.97 19.36
CA ASN A 119 -12.56 -22.23 20.44
C ASN A 119 -13.80 -21.30 20.39
N GLY A 120 -13.90 -20.42 19.37
CA GLY A 120 -15.03 -19.49 19.18
C GLY A 120 -14.99 -18.23 20.02
N ALA A 121 -13.91 -17.94 20.74
CA ALA A 121 -13.75 -16.71 21.50
C ALA A 121 -13.56 -15.47 20.59
N ILE A 122 -12.93 -15.66 19.44
CA ILE A 122 -12.81 -14.65 18.37
C ILE A 122 -13.79 -15.00 17.26
N ASN A 123 -14.78 -14.11 17.03
CA ASN A 123 -15.75 -14.23 15.95
C ASN A 123 -15.54 -13.19 14.85
N SER A 124 -14.64 -12.26 15.03
CA SER A 124 -14.34 -11.19 14.07
C SER A 124 -13.44 -11.66 12.92
N ILE A 125 -13.56 -10.99 11.79
CA ILE A 125 -12.80 -11.33 10.57
C ILE A 125 -11.39 -10.78 10.67
N GLY A 126 -10.41 -11.65 10.45
CA GLY A 126 -8.98 -11.31 10.39
C GLY A 126 -8.49 -11.01 8.96
N PRO A 127 -7.27 -10.46 8.82
CA PRO A 127 -6.69 -10.14 7.53
C PRO A 127 -6.37 -11.42 6.72
N ARG A 128 -6.89 -11.50 5.51
CA ARG A 128 -6.71 -12.64 4.60
C ARG A 128 -5.25 -12.89 4.21
N TYR A 129 -4.48 -11.81 4.06
CA TYR A 129 -3.11 -11.86 3.53
C TYR A 129 -2.01 -11.86 4.60
N CYS A 130 -2.39 -11.86 5.86
CA CYS A 130 -1.47 -12.03 6.99
C CYS A 130 -2.08 -13.02 7.99
N PRO A 131 -2.25 -14.30 7.60
CA PRO A 131 -2.81 -15.30 8.49
C PRO A 131 -1.87 -15.55 9.67
N SER A 132 -2.42 -15.88 10.81
CA SER A 132 -1.65 -16.36 11.95
C SER A 132 -0.94 -17.68 11.62
N ILE A 133 0.06 -18.06 12.41
CA ILE A 133 0.78 -19.33 12.17
C ILE A 133 -0.15 -20.51 12.30
N GLU A 134 -1.09 -20.49 13.26
CA GLU A 134 -2.11 -21.53 13.41
C GLU A 134 -3.05 -21.61 12.20
N ASP A 135 -3.43 -20.49 11.61
CA ASP A 135 -4.18 -20.46 10.34
C ASP A 135 -3.39 -21.07 9.18
N LYS A 136 -2.10 -20.74 9.08
CA LYS A 136 -1.22 -21.29 8.03
C LYS A 136 -1.14 -22.80 8.11
N ILE A 137 -0.88 -23.33 9.32
CA ILE A 137 -0.75 -24.77 9.56
C ILE A 137 -2.06 -25.52 9.31
N ASN A 138 -3.19 -24.88 9.60
CA ASN A 138 -4.50 -25.47 9.37
C ASN A 138 -4.91 -25.44 7.89
N ARG A 139 -4.76 -24.28 7.23
CA ARG A 139 -5.18 -24.08 5.82
C ARG A 139 -4.22 -24.71 4.79
N PHE A 140 -2.93 -24.78 5.13
CA PHE A 140 -1.88 -25.33 4.28
C PHE A 140 -1.20 -26.51 4.96
N ALA A 141 -2.01 -27.46 5.39
CA ALA A 141 -1.57 -28.65 6.13
C ALA A 141 -0.65 -29.57 5.30
N ASP A 142 -0.64 -29.40 3.97
CA ASP A 142 0.26 -30.06 3.02
C ASP A 142 1.67 -29.48 2.98
N LYS A 143 1.90 -28.35 3.64
CA LYS A 143 3.22 -27.71 3.71
C LYS A 143 4.00 -28.15 4.97
N ASP A 144 5.19 -28.68 4.74
CA ASP A 144 6.08 -29.14 5.81
C ASP A 144 6.76 -28.02 6.57
N SER A 145 6.77 -26.78 5.99
CA SER A 145 7.43 -25.63 6.59
C SER A 145 6.81 -24.31 6.16
N HIS A 146 6.92 -23.31 7.03
CA HIS A 146 6.59 -21.92 6.75
C HIS A 146 7.77 -21.02 7.08
N GLN A 147 8.01 -20.04 6.24
CA GLN A 147 9.09 -19.09 6.35
C GLN A 147 8.84 -18.10 7.49
N LEU A 148 9.90 -17.81 8.25
CA LEU A 148 9.94 -16.81 9.32
C LEU A 148 11.03 -15.81 9.04
N PHE A 149 10.71 -14.51 9.10
CA PHE A 149 11.70 -13.44 9.03
C PHE A 149 11.99 -12.93 10.44
N VAL A 150 13.26 -12.82 10.76
CA VAL A 150 13.78 -12.36 12.06
C VAL A 150 14.33 -10.95 11.83
N GLU A 151 13.54 -9.96 12.21
CA GLU A 151 13.73 -8.56 11.85
C GLU A 151 14.12 -7.74 13.10
N PRO A 152 15.24 -6.97 13.06
CA PRO A 152 15.56 -6.06 14.17
C PRO A 152 14.53 -4.93 14.21
N GLU A 153 13.98 -4.61 15.39
CA GLU A 153 12.98 -3.53 15.53
C GLU A 153 13.60 -2.12 15.51
N GLY A 154 14.89 -2.00 15.35
CA GLY A 154 15.58 -0.70 15.24
C GLY A 154 17.10 -0.84 15.28
N TRP A 155 17.80 0.29 15.24
CA TRP A 155 19.27 0.33 15.19
C TRP A 155 19.90 -0.04 16.54
N ASP A 156 19.36 0.50 17.64
CA ASP A 156 19.95 0.43 18.98
C ASP A 156 19.17 -0.49 19.93
N THR A 157 18.37 -1.44 19.38
CA THR A 157 17.60 -2.38 20.17
C THR A 157 18.10 -3.80 20.01
N VAL A 158 17.91 -4.59 21.07
CA VAL A 158 18.11 -6.05 21.07
C VAL A 158 16.80 -6.79 20.79
N GLU A 159 15.70 -6.07 20.61
CA GLU A 159 14.38 -6.62 20.35
C GLU A 159 14.22 -6.98 18.87
N TYR A 160 13.80 -8.22 18.61
CA TYR A 160 13.56 -8.72 17.27
C TYR A 160 12.10 -9.14 17.10
N TYR A 161 11.58 -8.83 15.93
CA TYR A 161 10.25 -9.19 15.45
C TYR A 161 10.31 -10.48 14.65
N VAL A 162 9.47 -11.48 14.99
CA VAL A 162 9.44 -12.78 14.30
C VAL A 162 8.31 -12.78 13.28
N ASN A 163 8.52 -12.08 12.15
CA ASN A 163 7.52 -11.96 11.09
C ASN A 163 7.19 -13.34 10.50
N GLY A 164 5.91 -13.60 10.30
CA GLY A 164 5.40 -14.91 9.86
C GLY A 164 4.94 -15.83 11.00
N PHE A 165 5.24 -15.49 12.27
CA PHE A 165 4.80 -16.21 13.46
C PHE A 165 3.74 -15.45 14.29
N SER A 166 2.92 -14.63 13.63
CA SER A 166 1.77 -14.00 14.30
C SER A 166 0.84 -15.08 14.86
N THR A 167 0.43 -14.96 16.11
CA THR A 167 -0.32 -16.02 16.79
C THR A 167 -1.15 -15.51 17.96
N SER A 168 -2.23 -16.22 18.26
CA SER A 168 -3.03 -16.05 19.48
C SER A 168 -2.96 -17.24 20.42
N LEU A 169 -2.13 -18.23 20.13
CA LEU A 169 -1.93 -19.42 20.96
C LEU A 169 -1.46 -19.06 22.37
N PRO A 170 -1.65 -19.93 23.36
CA PRO A 170 -1.10 -19.74 24.70
C PRO A 170 0.40 -19.52 24.70
N GLU A 171 0.90 -18.69 25.63
CA GLU A 171 2.31 -18.31 25.70
C GLU A 171 3.25 -19.52 25.86
N ASP A 172 2.87 -20.53 26.66
CA ASP A 172 3.62 -21.77 26.84
C ASP A 172 3.80 -22.55 25.53
N VAL A 173 2.76 -22.59 24.70
CA VAL A 173 2.79 -23.23 23.36
C VAL A 173 3.67 -22.43 22.40
N GLN A 174 3.52 -21.09 22.36
CA GLN A 174 4.37 -20.22 21.54
C GLN A 174 5.84 -20.41 21.87
N PHE A 175 6.17 -20.42 23.15
CA PHE A 175 7.54 -20.55 23.64
C PHE A 175 8.14 -21.92 23.29
N LYS A 176 7.38 -23.01 23.56
CA LYS A 176 7.80 -24.39 23.23
C LYS A 176 8.05 -24.55 21.74
N ALA A 177 7.12 -24.09 20.91
CA ALA A 177 7.19 -24.18 19.45
C ALA A 177 8.37 -23.37 18.88
N LEU A 178 8.58 -22.12 19.34
CA LEU A 178 9.71 -21.32 18.87
C LEU A 178 11.05 -21.92 19.25
N ARG A 179 11.19 -22.55 20.40
CA ARG A 179 12.44 -23.22 20.78
C ARG A 179 12.80 -24.42 19.92
N SER A 180 11.86 -24.98 19.19
CA SER A 180 12.10 -26.04 18.18
C SER A 180 12.39 -25.49 16.78
N VAL A 181 12.36 -24.17 16.59
CA VAL A 181 12.79 -23.52 15.34
C VAL A 181 14.30 -23.38 15.32
N LYS A 182 14.93 -23.72 14.19
CA LYS A 182 16.39 -23.63 14.01
C LYS A 182 16.91 -22.21 14.24
N GLY A 183 17.84 -22.06 15.18
CA GLY A 183 18.41 -20.79 15.62
C GLY A 183 17.66 -20.12 16.77
N PHE A 184 16.56 -20.72 17.27
CA PHE A 184 15.76 -20.22 18.37
C PHE A 184 15.85 -21.12 19.64
N GLU A 185 16.73 -22.09 19.68
CA GLU A 185 16.80 -23.11 20.73
C GLU A 185 16.91 -22.51 22.15
N ASN A 186 17.54 -21.34 22.27
CA ASN A 186 17.71 -20.60 23.51
C ASN A 186 16.87 -19.32 23.61
N VAL A 187 15.86 -19.17 22.73
CA VAL A 187 15.08 -17.95 22.63
C VAL A 187 14.49 -17.50 23.97
N LYS A 188 14.55 -16.20 24.21
CA LYS A 188 13.87 -15.51 25.32
C LYS A 188 12.87 -14.51 24.75
N PHE A 189 11.69 -14.46 25.35
CA PHE A 189 10.64 -13.52 24.96
C PHE A 189 10.75 -12.23 25.76
N PHE A 190 10.59 -11.09 25.07
CA PHE A 190 10.18 -9.85 25.71
C PHE A 190 8.66 -9.81 25.84
N ARG A 191 7.95 -10.27 24.82
CA ARG A 191 6.47 -10.31 24.77
C ARG A 191 6.00 -11.47 23.91
N PRO A 192 4.95 -12.20 24.31
CA PRO A 192 4.32 -13.19 23.46
C PRO A 192 3.57 -12.53 22.30
N GLY A 193 3.31 -13.30 21.26
CA GLY A 193 2.35 -12.94 20.22
C GLY A 193 0.92 -12.88 20.79
N TYR A 194 0.06 -12.09 20.14
CA TYR A 194 -1.34 -11.98 20.53
C TYR A 194 -2.23 -11.62 19.34
N ALA A 195 -3.50 -12.00 19.44
CA ALA A 195 -4.54 -11.42 18.61
C ALA A 195 -5.19 -10.24 19.35
N ILE A 196 -5.68 -9.27 18.58
CA ILE A 196 -6.47 -8.15 19.09
C ILE A 196 -7.72 -7.97 18.25
N GLU A 197 -8.88 -7.91 18.90
CA GLU A 197 -10.13 -7.47 18.34
C GLU A 197 -10.37 -6.00 18.66
N TYR A 198 -10.92 -5.27 17.73
CA TYR A 198 -11.19 -3.83 17.87
C TYR A 198 -12.38 -3.43 16.99
N ASP A 199 -13.03 -2.32 17.35
CA ASP A 199 -14.13 -1.80 16.57
C ASP A 199 -13.63 -0.99 15.37
N PHE A 200 -14.34 -1.12 14.25
CA PHE A 200 -14.16 -0.33 13.05
C PHE A 200 -15.49 0.20 12.54
N PHE A 201 -15.46 1.15 11.62
CA PHE A 201 -16.63 1.72 10.99
C PHE A 201 -16.54 1.50 9.48
N PRO A 202 -17.56 0.89 8.83
CA PRO A 202 -17.57 0.71 7.39
C PRO A 202 -17.27 2.01 6.64
N PRO A 203 -16.21 2.07 5.82
CA PRO A 203 -15.74 3.31 5.20
C PRO A 203 -16.67 3.84 4.11
N THR A 204 -17.69 3.09 3.71
CA THR A 204 -18.78 3.57 2.86
C THR A 204 -19.56 4.73 3.47
N GLN A 205 -19.42 4.96 4.76
CA GLN A 205 -19.97 6.12 5.48
C GLN A 205 -19.14 7.39 5.32
N LEU A 206 -18.04 7.34 4.56
CA LEU A 206 -17.14 8.46 4.33
C LEU A 206 -17.30 9.04 2.91
N ARG A 207 -16.87 10.29 2.77
CA ARG A 207 -16.65 10.98 1.50
C ARG A 207 -15.21 10.74 1.02
N HIS A 208 -14.89 11.10 -0.22
CA HIS A 208 -13.50 11.04 -0.75
C HIS A 208 -12.48 11.84 0.06
N THR A 209 -12.94 12.82 0.82
CA THR A 209 -12.11 13.61 1.74
C THR A 209 -11.79 12.87 3.04
N LEU A 210 -12.33 11.65 3.24
CA LEU A 210 -12.39 10.91 4.49
C LEU A 210 -13.21 11.58 5.59
N GLU A 211 -13.97 12.65 5.25
CA GLU A 211 -14.99 13.23 6.11
C GLU A 211 -16.20 12.31 6.18
N THR A 212 -16.78 12.17 7.36
CA THR A 212 -18.00 11.38 7.54
C THR A 212 -19.19 12.02 6.82
N LYS A 213 -20.12 11.20 6.32
CA LYS A 213 -21.35 11.68 5.68
C LYS A 213 -22.34 12.25 6.70
N ASN A 214 -22.35 11.70 7.92
CA ASN A 214 -23.31 12.04 8.97
C ASN A 214 -22.93 13.31 9.73
N ILE A 215 -21.65 13.54 10.01
CA ILE A 215 -21.18 14.65 10.84
C ILE A 215 -20.15 15.48 10.08
N LYS A 216 -20.48 16.75 9.84
CA LYS A 216 -19.56 17.69 9.19
C LYS A 216 -18.34 17.96 10.09
N GLY A 217 -17.15 17.94 9.52
CA GLY A 217 -15.89 18.21 10.23
C GLY A 217 -15.32 17.03 11.01
N LEU A 218 -15.97 15.87 10.98
CA LEU A 218 -15.46 14.63 11.55
C LEU A 218 -14.85 13.75 10.45
N TYR A 219 -13.60 13.31 10.66
CA TYR A 219 -12.83 12.49 9.71
C TYR A 219 -12.37 11.19 10.37
N PHE A 220 -12.35 10.10 9.61
CA PHE A 220 -11.80 8.83 10.05
C PHE A 220 -10.59 8.46 9.20
N ALA A 221 -9.51 7.97 9.82
CA ALA A 221 -8.30 7.57 9.11
C ALA A 221 -7.60 6.39 9.78
N GLY A 222 -7.14 5.44 8.97
CA GLY A 222 -6.41 4.26 9.41
C GLY A 222 -7.33 3.08 9.72
N GLN A 223 -7.01 2.31 10.76
CA GLN A 223 -7.69 1.05 11.08
C GLN A 223 -9.17 1.20 11.42
N ILE A 224 -9.60 2.37 11.87
CA ILE A 224 -11.03 2.69 12.05
C ILE A 224 -11.86 2.45 10.79
N ASN A 225 -11.22 2.53 9.61
CA ASN A 225 -11.85 2.30 8.30
C ASN A 225 -11.67 0.85 7.80
N GLY A 226 -11.28 -0.09 8.66
CA GLY A 226 -11.08 -1.49 8.29
C GLY A 226 -9.83 -1.76 7.45
N THR A 227 -8.77 -0.97 7.61
CA THR A 227 -7.44 -1.23 7.00
C THR A 227 -6.46 -1.73 8.05
N THR A 228 -5.41 -2.47 7.66
CA THR A 228 -4.46 -3.07 8.62
C THR A 228 -2.98 -2.76 8.32
N GLY A 229 -2.65 -2.00 7.28
CA GLY A 229 -1.27 -1.66 6.94
C GLY A 229 -0.85 -0.28 7.44
N TYR A 230 0.44 -0.10 7.69
CA TYR A 230 1.02 1.20 8.05
C TYR A 230 0.89 2.21 6.92
N GLU A 231 1.10 1.77 5.69
CA GLU A 231 1.02 2.59 4.48
C GLU A 231 -0.40 3.10 4.26
N GLU A 232 -1.40 2.23 4.47
CA GLU A 232 -2.81 2.62 4.39
C GLU A 232 -3.17 3.63 5.46
N ALA A 233 -2.69 3.45 6.69
CA ALA A 233 -2.96 4.37 7.78
C ALA A 233 -2.31 5.73 7.56
N ALA A 234 -1.03 5.76 7.13
CA ALA A 234 -0.30 6.99 6.82
C ALA A 234 -0.96 7.77 5.70
N SER A 235 -1.37 7.08 4.62
CA SER A 235 -2.05 7.68 3.48
C SER A 235 -3.39 8.31 3.86
N GLN A 236 -4.20 7.60 4.64
CA GLN A 236 -5.49 8.10 5.11
C GLN A 236 -5.31 9.27 6.08
N GLY A 237 -4.37 9.16 7.04
CA GLY A 237 -4.08 10.23 7.99
C GLY A 237 -3.65 11.51 7.30
N LEU A 238 -2.76 11.40 6.30
CA LEU A 238 -2.32 12.53 5.49
C LEU A 238 -3.51 13.21 4.78
N MET A 239 -4.34 12.44 4.08
CA MET A 239 -5.47 12.97 3.31
C MET A 239 -6.56 13.57 4.21
N ALA A 240 -6.87 12.91 5.32
CA ALA A 240 -7.82 13.44 6.30
C ALA A 240 -7.33 14.75 6.92
N GLY A 241 -6.05 14.83 7.30
CA GLY A 241 -5.41 16.04 7.84
C GLY A 241 -5.42 17.20 6.84
N ILE A 242 -5.04 16.96 5.59
CA ILE A 242 -5.09 17.96 4.51
C ILE A 242 -6.51 18.48 4.34
N ASN A 243 -7.49 17.60 4.17
CA ASN A 243 -8.87 18.00 3.92
C ASN A 243 -9.53 18.67 5.14
N ALA A 244 -9.19 18.25 6.34
CA ALA A 244 -9.62 18.92 7.56
C ALA A 244 -9.07 20.37 7.62
N HIS A 245 -7.81 20.58 7.26
CA HIS A 245 -7.20 21.91 7.18
C HIS A 245 -7.86 22.76 6.10
N LEU A 246 -8.01 22.25 4.88
CA LEU A 246 -8.62 22.95 3.76
C LEU A 246 -10.06 23.38 4.10
N LYS A 247 -10.82 22.51 4.78
CA LYS A 247 -12.17 22.82 5.26
C LYS A 247 -12.18 23.97 6.26
N VAL A 248 -11.25 23.97 7.22
CA VAL A 248 -11.13 25.08 8.19
C VAL A 248 -10.81 26.41 7.53
N LYS A 249 -10.08 26.34 6.39
CA LYS A 249 -9.71 27.52 5.57
C LYS A 249 -10.75 27.85 4.50
N GLU A 250 -11.87 27.13 4.45
CA GLU A 250 -12.93 27.31 3.44
C GLU A 250 -12.40 27.18 1.99
N GLN A 251 -11.39 26.35 1.81
CA GLN A 251 -10.77 26.05 0.53
C GLN A 251 -11.36 24.79 -0.10
N GLN A 252 -11.17 24.62 -1.41
CA GLN A 252 -11.60 23.42 -2.13
C GLN A 252 -10.86 22.19 -1.60
N PRO A 253 -11.56 21.06 -1.40
CA PRO A 253 -10.94 19.85 -0.91
C PRO A 253 -9.95 19.27 -1.93
N LEU A 254 -8.90 18.59 -1.42
CA LEU A 254 -7.99 17.80 -2.23
C LEU A 254 -8.56 16.39 -2.38
N ILE A 255 -8.90 16.01 -3.60
CA ILE A 255 -9.29 14.65 -3.97
C ILE A 255 -8.31 14.13 -5.00
N ILE A 256 -7.59 13.07 -4.64
CA ILE A 256 -6.66 12.38 -5.54
C ILE A 256 -7.41 11.25 -6.23
N LYS A 257 -7.34 11.21 -7.56
CA LYS A 257 -8.03 10.21 -8.38
C LYS A 257 -7.24 8.90 -8.47
N ARG A 258 -7.91 7.83 -8.89
CA ARG A 258 -7.32 6.49 -9.08
C ARG A 258 -6.16 6.46 -10.07
N ASN A 259 -6.15 7.33 -11.07
CA ASN A 259 -5.08 7.47 -12.07
C ASN A 259 -3.97 8.46 -11.66
N GLU A 260 -4.09 9.09 -10.51
CA GLU A 260 -3.12 10.08 -10.00
C GLU A 260 -2.21 9.50 -8.92
N ALA A 261 -2.74 8.63 -8.03
CA ALA A 261 -1.92 7.96 -7.02
C ALA A 261 -2.58 6.69 -6.46
N TYR A 262 -1.78 5.80 -5.85
CA TYR A 262 -2.28 4.67 -5.05
C TYR A 262 -3.16 5.12 -3.89
N ILE A 263 -2.93 6.30 -3.31
CA ILE A 263 -3.82 6.92 -2.30
C ILE A 263 -5.22 7.11 -2.87
N GLY A 264 -5.34 7.54 -4.13
CA GLY A 264 -6.64 7.67 -4.79
C GLY A 264 -7.34 6.33 -4.99
N VAL A 265 -6.60 5.29 -5.36
CA VAL A 265 -7.14 3.92 -5.47
C VAL A 265 -7.62 3.42 -4.10
N LEU A 266 -6.80 3.59 -3.06
CA LEU A 266 -7.13 3.20 -1.68
C LEU A 266 -8.44 3.84 -1.21
N ILE A 267 -8.53 5.17 -1.26
CA ILE A 267 -9.70 5.89 -0.75
C ILE A 267 -10.95 5.54 -1.54
N ASP A 268 -10.85 5.49 -2.87
CA ASP A 268 -11.98 5.13 -3.72
C ASP A 268 -12.47 3.70 -3.44
N ASP A 269 -11.57 2.71 -3.31
CA ASP A 269 -11.94 1.34 -2.96
C ASP A 269 -12.66 1.29 -1.59
N LEU A 270 -12.14 1.99 -0.57
CA LEU A 270 -12.73 2.01 0.76
C LEU A 270 -14.18 2.54 0.73
N ILE A 271 -14.40 3.67 0.10
CA ILE A 271 -15.71 4.35 0.16
C ILE A 271 -16.75 3.78 -0.82
N THR A 272 -16.30 3.05 -1.86
CA THR A 272 -17.21 2.48 -2.87
C THR A 272 -17.44 0.99 -2.69
N LYS A 273 -16.41 0.22 -2.32
CA LYS A 273 -16.50 -1.24 -2.14
C LYS A 273 -16.72 -1.64 -0.68
N GLY A 274 -16.36 -0.74 0.26
CA GLY A 274 -16.37 -1.08 1.67
C GLY A 274 -15.26 -2.04 2.08
N THR A 275 -15.36 -2.56 3.31
CA THR A 275 -14.40 -3.49 3.90
C THR A 275 -15.14 -4.61 4.62
N GLU A 276 -15.37 -5.73 3.94
CA GLU A 276 -15.91 -6.95 4.57
C GLU A 276 -14.81 -7.71 5.33
N GLU A 277 -13.56 -7.58 4.88
CA GLU A 277 -12.33 -8.07 5.53
C GLU A 277 -11.31 -6.94 5.62
N PRO A 278 -10.31 -7.01 6.53
CA PRO A 278 -9.29 -5.97 6.63
C PRO A 278 -8.60 -5.69 5.29
N TYR A 279 -8.74 -4.46 4.80
CA TYR A 279 -8.22 -4.04 3.51
C TYR A 279 -6.68 -3.90 3.54
N ARG A 280 -6.04 -4.40 2.48
CA ARG A 280 -4.64 -4.16 2.17
C ARG A 280 -4.51 -3.66 0.73
N MET A 281 -3.61 -2.69 0.53
CA MET A 281 -3.27 -2.17 -0.78
C MET A 281 -2.27 -3.08 -1.48
N PHE A 282 -2.64 -3.57 -2.66
CA PHE A 282 -1.78 -4.34 -3.55
C PHE A 282 -1.70 -3.67 -4.91
N THR A 283 -0.59 -3.88 -5.61
CA THR A 283 -0.42 -3.36 -6.97
C THR A 283 -1.49 -3.85 -7.93
N SER A 284 -2.07 -5.04 -7.68
CA SER A 284 -3.18 -5.61 -8.48
C SER A 284 -4.50 -4.83 -8.37
N ARG A 285 -4.65 -3.95 -7.35
CA ARG A 285 -5.84 -3.12 -7.19
C ARG A 285 -5.82 -1.87 -8.08
N ALA A 286 -4.65 -1.48 -8.57
CA ALA A 286 -4.49 -0.31 -9.43
C ALA A 286 -4.58 -0.70 -10.91
N GLU A 287 -5.45 -0.04 -11.64
CA GLU A 287 -5.65 -0.23 -13.08
C GLU A 287 -4.50 0.36 -13.92
N TYR A 288 -3.82 1.39 -13.39
CA TYR A 288 -2.84 2.20 -14.12
C TYR A 288 -1.44 2.09 -13.53
N ARG A 289 -0.94 0.86 -13.30
CA ARG A 289 0.32 0.62 -12.61
C ARG A 289 1.54 1.24 -13.31
N THR A 290 1.51 1.30 -14.64
CA THR A 290 2.59 1.91 -15.43
C THR A 290 2.62 3.43 -15.28
N LEU A 291 1.48 4.07 -14.95
CA LEU A 291 1.42 5.50 -14.63
C LEU A 291 1.77 5.79 -13.18
N LEU A 292 1.39 4.89 -12.25
CA LEU A 292 1.49 5.11 -10.80
C LEU A 292 2.78 4.50 -10.23
N ARG A 293 3.93 4.87 -10.78
CA ARG A 293 5.21 4.39 -10.29
C ARG A 293 5.75 5.25 -9.15
N GLN A 294 6.61 4.66 -8.32
CA GLN A 294 7.31 5.36 -7.24
C GLN A 294 8.24 6.44 -7.82
N ASP A 295 8.99 6.09 -8.87
CA ASP A 295 10.00 6.94 -9.50
C ASP A 295 9.46 8.25 -10.09
N ASN A 296 8.17 8.33 -10.40
CA ASN A 296 7.51 9.51 -10.97
C ASN A 296 6.45 10.14 -10.05
N ALA A 297 6.40 9.76 -8.78
CA ALA A 297 5.40 10.26 -7.85
C ALA A 297 5.52 11.78 -7.65
N ASP A 298 6.74 12.31 -7.67
CA ASP A 298 7.01 13.75 -7.61
C ASP A 298 6.37 14.50 -8.79
N PHE A 299 6.49 14.01 -10.03
CA PHE A 299 5.90 14.63 -11.22
C PHE A 299 4.38 14.74 -11.13
N ARG A 300 3.73 13.77 -10.50
CA ARG A 300 2.26 13.71 -10.37
C ARG A 300 1.73 14.50 -9.19
N LEU A 301 2.43 14.48 -8.05
CA LEU A 301 1.89 14.92 -6.76
C LEU A 301 2.50 16.23 -6.25
N THR A 302 3.75 16.58 -6.59
CA THR A 302 4.38 17.82 -6.12
C THR A 302 3.63 19.07 -6.56
N PRO A 303 3.16 19.21 -7.84
CA PRO A 303 2.39 20.39 -8.23
C PRO A 303 1.09 20.57 -7.45
N MET A 304 0.36 19.46 -7.19
CA MET A 304 -0.86 19.52 -6.37
C MET A 304 -0.56 19.94 -4.93
N SER A 305 0.49 19.33 -4.37
CA SER A 305 0.93 19.58 -3.00
C SER A 305 1.41 21.03 -2.80
N HIS A 306 2.13 21.57 -3.78
CA HIS A 306 2.56 22.97 -3.78
C HIS A 306 1.36 23.92 -3.85
N LYS A 307 0.39 23.65 -4.71
CA LYS A 307 -0.81 24.50 -4.87
C LYS A 307 -1.59 24.69 -3.57
N ILE A 308 -1.56 23.71 -2.66
CA ILE A 308 -2.21 23.78 -1.35
C ILE A 308 -1.26 24.23 -0.22
N GLY A 309 -0.03 24.62 -0.56
CA GLY A 309 0.96 25.11 0.38
C GLY A 309 1.66 24.02 1.22
N LEU A 310 1.58 22.74 0.83
CA LEU A 310 2.19 21.64 1.56
C LEU A 310 3.62 21.35 1.07
N ALA A 311 3.88 21.38 -0.24
CA ALA A 311 5.24 21.30 -0.78
C ALA A 311 5.85 22.70 -0.91
N SER A 312 7.15 22.82 -0.59
CA SER A 312 7.90 24.07 -0.72
C SER A 312 8.22 24.41 -2.19
N ASP A 313 8.54 25.68 -2.43
CA ASP A 313 9.03 26.17 -3.74
C ASP A 313 10.28 25.40 -4.19
N GLU A 314 11.18 25.07 -3.25
CA GLU A 314 12.36 24.25 -3.53
C GLU A 314 11.99 22.87 -4.09
N ARG A 315 11.00 22.20 -3.48
CA ARG A 315 10.54 20.89 -3.96
C ARG A 315 9.92 20.96 -5.37
N LEU A 316 9.13 22.01 -5.62
CA LEU A 316 8.56 22.24 -6.95
C LEU A 316 9.68 22.47 -7.98
N ARG A 317 10.62 23.36 -7.69
CA ARG A 317 11.77 23.66 -8.56
C ARG A 317 12.60 22.41 -8.88
N LEU A 318 12.95 21.61 -7.86
CA LEU A 318 13.70 20.36 -8.05
C LEU A 318 12.97 19.37 -8.97
N MET A 319 11.66 19.25 -8.79
CA MET A 319 10.82 18.39 -9.65
C MET A 319 10.78 18.91 -11.10
N GLU A 320 10.62 20.22 -11.30
CA GLU A 320 10.59 20.83 -12.62
C GLU A 320 11.93 20.71 -13.34
N GLU A 321 13.05 20.92 -12.64
CA GLU A 321 14.41 20.72 -13.17
C GLU A 321 14.62 19.25 -13.59
N LYS A 322 14.27 18.30 -12.74
CA LYS A 322 14.35 16.87 -13.05
C LYS A 322 13.52 16.52 -14.29
N LYS A 323 12.30 17.05 -14.38
CA LYS A 323 11.40 16.82 -15.51
C LYS A 323 11.98 17.36 -16.80
N GLN A 324 12.44 18.62 -16.83
CA GLN A 324 13.04 19.27 -18.00
C GLN A 324 14.31 18.53 -18.47
N LYS A 325 15.20 18.17 -17.53
CA LYS A 325 16.41 17.39 -17.84
C LYS A 325 16.07 16.04 -18.45
N SER A 326 15.07 15.32 -17.89
CA SER A 326 14.64 14.03 -18.41
C SER A 326 14.02 14.13 -19.80
N GLU A 327 13.17 15.11 -20.04
CA GLU A 327 12.56 15.36 -21.35
C GLU A 327 13.62 15.71 -22.40
N ALA A 328 14.55 16.60 -22.10
CA ALA A 328 15.66 16.96 -22.98
C ALA A 328 16.56 15.76 -23.30
N PHE A 329 16.82 14.89 -22.32
CA PHE A 329 17.65 13.71 -22.53
C PHE A 329 16.93 12.63 -23.34
N ILE A 330 15.61 12.48 -23.20
CA ILE A 330 14.80 11.62 -24.05
C ILE A 330 14.86 12.13 -25.53
N ASP A 331 14.77 13.43 -25.74
CA ASP A 331 14.83 14.00 -27.09
C ASP A 331 16.23 13.86 -27.70
N PHE A 332 17.29 14.00 -26.89
CA PHE A 332 18.64 13.65 -27.32
C PHE A 332 18.74 12.20 -27.83
N PHE A 333 18.14 11.24 -27.15
CA PHE A 333 18.10 9.82 -27.57
C PHE A 333 17.30 9.59 -28.85
N LYS A 334 16.25 10.38 -29.09
CA LYS A 334 15.45 10.32 -30.33
C LYS A 334 16.16 10.96 -31.52
N GLU A 335 16.93 12.02 -31.30
CA GLU A 335 17.59 12.79 -32.33
C GLU A 335 18.97 12.28 -32.69
N SER A 336 19.73 11.76 -31.72
CA SER A 336 21.06 11.26 -31.91
C SER A 336 21.08 9.87 -32.55
N SER A 337 22.00 9.65 -33.46
CA SER A 337 22.19 8.38 -34.14
C SER A 337 23.52 7.74 -33.72
N VAL A 338 23.54 6.42 -33.69
CA VAL A 338 24.73 5.60 -33.39
C VAL A 338 24.99 4.64 -34.54
N THR A 339 26.27 4.48 -34.90
CA THR A 339 26.68 3.56 -35.96
C THR A 339 26.85 2.13 -35.44
N PRO A 340 26.78 1.11 -36.36
CA PRO A 340 26.99 -0.28 -35.96
C PRO A 340 28.31 -0.54 -35.22
N GLU A 341 29.38 0.15 -35.64
CA GLU A 341 30.73 -0.02 -35.07
C GLU A 341 30.76 0.37 -33.58
N VAL A 342 29.96 1.33 -33.18
CA VAL A 342 29.88 1.84 -31.79
C VAL A 342 28.94 1.00 -30.93
N ILE A 343 27.75 0.64 -31.47
CA ILE A 343 26.71 0.01 -30.65
C ILE A 343 26.78 -1.51 -30.61
N ASN A 344 27.25 -2.18 -31.70
CA ASN A 344 27.23 -3.64 -31.78
C ASN A 344 28.08 -4.32 -30.69
N PRO A 345 29.26 -3.82 -30.31
CA PRO A 345 30.02 -4.45 -29.21
C PRO A 345 29.20 -4.50 -27.90
N ILE A 346 28.39 -3.46 -27.62
CA ILE A 346 27.51 -3.39 -26.45
C ILE A 346 26.34 -4.37 -26.58
N LEU A 347 25.76 -4.44 -27.79
CA LEU A 347 24.65 -5.36 -28.06
C LEU A 347 25.07 -6.83 -27.94
N GLU A 348 26.25 -7.19 -28.47
CA GLU A 348 26.82 -8.54 -28.40
C GLU A 348 27.12 -8.94 -26.95
N GLU A 349 27.71 -8.04 -26.14
CA GLU A 349 27.96 -8.27 -24.71
C GLU A 349 26.66 -8.61 -23.94
N LYS A 350 25.51 -8.11 -24.41
CA LYS A 350 24.19 -8.28 -23.79
C LYS A 350 23.30 -9.30 -24.50
N ASP A 351 23.83 -10.15 -25.34
CA ASP A 351 23.06 -11.10 -26.13
C ASP A 351 21.87 -10.46 -26.87
N SER A 352 22.09 -9.26 -27.39
CA SER A 352 21.08 -8.49 -28.11
C SER A 352 21.39 -8.48 -29.61
N ALA A 353 20.35 -8.51 -30.44
CA ALA A 353 20.52 -8.53 -31.88
C ALA A 353 21.30 -7.29 -32.38
N ILE A 354 22.36 -7.50 -33.16
CA ILE A 354 23.17 -6.44 -33.77
C ILE A 354 22.37 -5.63 -34.78
N VAL A 355 22.79 -4.38 -34.99
CA VAL A 355 22.23 -3.51 -36.04
C VAL A 355 23.14 -3.52 -37.27
N LYS A 356 22.55 -3.41 -38.49
CA LYS A 356 23.26 -3.45 -39.75
C LYS A 356 23.53 -2.06 -40.31
N GLN A 357 22.87 -1.04 -39.81
CA GLN A 357 22.96 0.36 -40.24
C GLN A 357 22.83 1.28 -39.03
N SER A 358 23.22 2.54 -39.24
CA SER A 358 23.04 3.59 -38.22
C SER A 358 21.57 3.69 -37.79
N ASP A 359 21.34 3.76 -36.46
CA ASP A 359 20.01 3.87 -35.90
C ASP A 359 19.97 4.93 -34.78
N LYS A 360 18.77 5.34 -34.38
CA LYS A 360 18.58 6.27 -33.25
C LYS A 360 18.87 5.59 -31.92
N LEU A 361 19.55 6.27 -30.99
CA LEU A 361 19.87 5.75 -29.65
C LEU A 361 18.63 5.23 -28.89
N PHE A 362 17.50 5.81 -29.14
CA PHE A 362 16.22 5.39 -28.56
C PHE A 362 15.91 3.91 -28.81
N LYS A 363 16.22 3.37 -30.00
CA LYS A 363 15.90 1.99 -30.33
C LYS A 363 16.72 0.93 -29.56
N PRO A 364 18.06 1.01 -29.48
CA PRO A 364 18.82 0.13 -28.62
C PRO A 364 18.37 0.19 -27.16
N LEU A 365 18.21 1.39 -26.59
CA LEU A 365 17.80 1.53 -25.19
C LEU A 365 16.37 1.02 -24.90
N SER A 366 15.48 1.01 -25.90
CA SER A 366 14.14 0.42 -25.73
C SER A 366 14.14 -1.11 -25.56
N ARG A 367 15.26 -1.80 -25.81
CA ARG A 367 15.39 -3.25 -25.64
C ARG A 367 15.48 -3.62 -24.17
N PRO A 368 14.86 -4.74 -23.72
CA PRO A 368 14.80 -5.11 -22.29
C PRO A 368 16.17 -5.27 -21.62
N ASN A 369 17.14 -5.86 -22.33
CA ASN A 369 18.47 -6.20 -21.81
C ASN A 369 19.53 -5.09 -21.95
N ILE A 370 19.20 -3.94 -22.57
CA ILE A 370 20.09 -2.79 -22.68
C ILE A 370 19.69 -1.75 -21.63
N THR A 371 20.62 -1.31 -20.83
CA THR A 371 20.41 -0.34 -19.74
C THR A 371 21.03 1.02 -20.07
N MET A 372 20.66 2.05 -19.29
CA MET A 372 21.32 3.35 -19.36
C MET A 372 22.82 3.24 -19.06
N GLN A 373 23.20 2.35 -18.15
CA GLN A 373 24.61 2.10 -17.84
C GLN A 373 25.38 1.55 -19.05
N ASP A 374 24.75 0.72 -19.90
CA ASP A 374 25.35 0.25 -21.15
C ASP A 374 25.51 1.38 -22.15
N MET A 375 24.51 2.28 -22.25
CA MET A 375 24.58 3.44 -23.15
C MET A 375 25.65 4.45 -22.72
N GLN A 376 26.00 4.51 -21.43
CA GLN A 376 27.11 5.33 -20.93
C GLN A 376 28.48 4.87 -21.40
N LYS A 377 28.64 3.66 -21.97
CA LYS A 377 29.86 3.22 -22.64
C LYS A 377 30.13 3.98 -23.96
N ILE A 378 29.15 4.74 -24.44
CA ILE A 378 29.26 5.54 -25.65
C ILE A 378 29.74 6.95 -25.28
N ASP A 379 30.91 7.37 -25.75
CA ASP A 379 31.58 8.61 -25.36
C ASP A 379 30.70 9.85 -25.47
N PHE A 380 29.97 10.03 -26.57
CA PHE A 380 29.14 11.23 -26.75
C PHE A 380 27.89 11.24 -25.85
N VAL A 381 27.41 10.05 -25.42
CA VAL A 381 26.34 9.95 -24.41
C VAL A 381 26.86 10.38 -23.04
N THR A 382 28.02 9.87 -22.63
CA THR A 382 28.68 10.28 -21.38
C THR A 382 29.07 11.74 -21.39
N SER A 383 29.52 12.27 -22.53
CA SER A 383 29.80 13.71 -22.69
C SER A 383 28.54 14.56 -22.49
N TYR A 384 27.41 14.16 -23.03
CA TYR A 384 26.13 14.84 -22.84
C TYR A 384 25.69 14.84 -21.36
N ILE A 385 25.79 13.68 -20.69
CA ILE A 385 25.46 13.52 -19.28
C ILE A 385 26.27 14.49 -18.41
N ASN A 386 27.60 14.55 -18.63
CA ASN A 386 28.51 15.40 -17.89
C ASN A 386 28.27 16.88 -18.17
N GLN A 387 28.05 17.27 -19.44
CA GLN A 387 27.80 18.64 -19.85
C GLN A 387 26.53 19.22 -19.23
N HIS A 388 25.49 18.38 -19.05
CA HIS A 388 24.19 18.81 -18.53
C HIS A 388 23.99 18.47 -17.04
N ASP A 389 24.99 17.94 -16.37
CA ASP A 389 24.94 17.54 -14.95
C ASP A 389 23.69 16.70 -14.67
N LEU A 390 23.57 15.58 -15.42
CA LEU A 390 22.44 14.65 -15.28
C LEU A 390 22.72 13.67 -14.14
N ASP A 391 21.89 13.72 -13.10
CA ASP A 391 22.00 12.83 -11.95
C ASP A 391 21.33 11.46 -12.20
N HIS A 392 21.54 10.53 -11.29
CA HIS A 392 21.01 9.18 -11.35
C HIS A 392 19.49 9.15 -11.53
N GLU A 393 18.74 10.05 -10.87
CA GLU A 393 17.29 10.10 -10.95
C GLU A 393 16.81 10.49 -12.37
N VAL A 394 17.52 11.41 -13.03
CA VAL A 394 17.25 11.79 -14.43
C VAL A 394 17.55 10.65 -15.39
N LEU A 395 18.70 9.95 -15.20
CA LEU A 395 19.08 8.80 -16.00
C LEU A 395 18.05 7.67 -15.90
N GLN A 396 17.64 7.33 -14.69
CA GLN A 396 16.63 6.32 -14.40
C GLN A 396 15.26 6.67 -15.03
N GLN A 397 14.82 7.93 -14.88
CA GLN A 397 13.58 8.40 -15.48
C GLN A 397 13.61 8.30 -17.01
N THR A 398 14.72 8.68 -17.64
CA THR A 398 14.88 8.61 -19.09
C THR A 398 14.81 7.16 -19.56
N GLU A 399 15.53 6.25 -18.93
CA GLU A 399 15.48 4.82 -19.27
C GLU A 399 14.07 4.25 -19.16
N ILE A 400 13.39 4.48 -18.03
CA ILE A 400 12.03 3.99 -17.80
C ILE A 400 11.06 4.55 -18.84
N GLN A 401 11.09 5.85 -19.11
CA GLN A 401 10.18 6.46 -20.07
C GLN A 401 10.41 5.97 -21.49
N ILE A 402 11.65 5.71 -21.89
CA ILE A 402 11.98 5.15 -23.21
C ILE A 402 11.49 3.70 -23.31
N LYS A 403 11.83 2.84 -22.34
CA LYS A 403 11.44 1.42 -22.37
C LYS A 403 9.93 1.20 -22.30
N TYR A 404 9.24 2.00 -21.52
CA TYR A 404 7.80 1.84 -21.29
C TYR A 404 6.93 2.81 -22.10
N ALA A 405 7.50 3.56 -23.06
CA ALA A 405 6.79 4.59 -23.83
C ALA A 405 5.43 4.13 -24.40
N GLY A 406 5.41 2.95 -25.02
CA GLY A 406 4.17 2.39 -25.61
C GLY A 406 3.13 2.02 -24.57
N TYR A 407 3.55 1.43 -23.46
CA TYR A 407 2.65 1.06 -22.34
C TYR A 407 2.10 2.30 -21.64
N ILE A 408 2.94 3.30 -21.39
CA ILE A 408 2.54 4.59 -20.78
C ILE A 408 1.50 5.29 -21.66
N ALA A 409 1.73 5.38 -22.97
CA ALA A 409 0.78 5.99 -23.89
C ALA A 409 -0.56 5.26 -23.93
N LYS A 410 -0.56 3.92 -23.94
CA LYS A 410 -1.77 3.09 -23.91
C LYS A 410 -2.55 3.28 -22.61
N GLU A 411 -1.88 3.21 -21.46
CA GLU A 411 -2.55 3.40 -20.16
C GLU A 411 -3.10 4.82 -20.01
N LYS A 412 -2.37 5.85 -20.48
CA LYS A 412 -2.83 7.23 -20.45
C LYS A 412 -4.12 7.40 -21.27
N ASN A 413 -4.15 6.84 -22.48
CA ASN A 413 -5.35 6.87 -23.31
C ASN A 413 -6.55 6.16 -22.65
N ASN A 414 -6.30 5.05 -21.94
CA ASN A 414 -7.34 4.34 -21.20
C ASN A 414 -7.84 5.15 -19.99
N ALA A 415 -6.92 5.78 -19.25
CA ALA A 415 -7.27 6.66 -18.15
C ALA A 415 -8.10 7.85 -18.61
N ASP A 416 -7.76 8.47 -19.74
CA ASP A 416 -8.49 9.60 -20.30
C ASP A 416 -9.92 9.23 -20.74
N LYS A 417 -10.13 8.01 -21.25
CA LYS A 417 -11.46 7.49 -21.57
C LYS A 417 -12.34 7.31 -20.31
N LEU A 418 -11.77 6.75 -19.23
CA LEU A 418 -12.50 6.55 -17.97
C LEU A 418 -12.74 7.87 -17.23
N ASN A 419 -11.86 8.85 -17.36
CA ASN A 419 -12.08 10.19 -16.81
C ASN A 419 -13.35 10.89 -17.35
N ARG A 420 -13.84 10.50 -18.53
CA ARG A 420 -15.13 11.01 -19.05
C ARG A 420 -16.30 10.59 -18.16
N LEU A 421 -16.31 9.36 -17.66
CA LEU A 421 -17.34 8.87 -16.71
C LEU A 421 -17.21 9.52 -15.34
N GLU A 422 -15.97 9.86 -14.91
CA GLU A 422 -15.73 10.63 -13.69
C GLU A 422 -16.31 12.05 -13.77
N GLY A 423 -16.38 12.62 -14.97
CA GLY A 423 -17.00 13.93 -15.22
C GLY A 423 -18.53 13.91 -15.11
N ILE A 424 -19.16 12.75 -15.16
CA ILE A 424 -20.63 12.64 -15.07
C ILE A 424 -21.02 12.54 -13.59
N LYS A 425 -21.43 13.66 -13.00
CA LYS A 425 -21.88 13.72 -11.61
C LYS A 425 -23.30 13.20 -11.48
N ILE A 426 -23.54 12.43 -10.43
CA ILE A 426 -24.86 12.01 -10.00
C ILE A 426 -25.41 13.13 -9.09
N PRO A 427 -26.62 13.67 -9.37
CA PRO A 427 -27.22 14.72 -8.54
C PRO A 427 -27.35 14.31 -7.07
N GLU A 428 -27.11 15.25 -6.16
CA GLU A 428 -27.35 15.03 -4.73
C GLU A 428 -28.85 14.73 -4.49
N GLY A 429 -29.13 13.66 -3.73
CA GLY A 429 -30.50 13.21 -3.50
C GLY A 429 -31.09 12.39 -4.67
N PHE A 430 -30.27 11.88 -5.61
CA PHE A 430 -30.75 11.05 -6.72
C PHE A 430 -31.50 9.83 -6.20
N ASP A 431 -32.74 9.68 -6.68
CA ASP A 431 -33.65 8.61 -6.24
C ASP A 431 -33.56 7.37 -7.15
N TYR A 432 -32.75 6.41 -6.73
CA TYR A 432 -32.55 5.15 -7.44
C TYR A 432 -33.81 4.25 -7.48
N SER A 433 -34.82 4.49 -6.61
CA SER A 433 -36.05 3.71 -6.60
C SER A 433 -36.89 3.91 -7.85
N LYS A 434 -36.75 5.07 -8.50
CA LYS A 434 -37.45 5.43 -9.74
C LYS A 434 -36.95 4.66 -10.97
N LEU A 435 -35.74 4.11 -10.92
CA LEU A 435 -35.17 3.34 -12.03
C LEU A 435 -35.63 1.88 -11.96
N LYS A 436 -36.77 1.58 -12.61
CA LYS A 436 -37.40 0.25 -12.58
C LYS A 436 -36.51 -0.84 -13.17
N SER A 437 -35.63 -0.51 -14.13
CA SER A 437 -34.74 -1.43 -14.83
C SER A 437 -33.42 -1.70 -14.12
N LEU A 438 -33.12 -1.08 -12.96
CA LEU A 438 -31.98 -1.44 -12.14
C LEU A 438 -32.22 -2.81 -11.48
N SER A 439 -31.13 -3.60 -11.36
CA SER A 439 -31.15 -4.79 -10.52
C SER A 439 -31.46 -4.44 -9.05
N TYR A 440 -32.06 -5.39 -8.31
CA TYR A 440 -32.38 -5.16 -6.89
C TYR A 440 -31.11 -4.85 -6.08
N GLU A 441 -30.04 -5.63 -6.29
CA GLU A 441 -28.77 -5.45 -5.63
C GLU A 441 -28.13 -4.09 -5.96
N ALA A 442 -28.11 -3.69 -7.24
CA ALA A 442 -27.60 -2.38 -7.63
C ALA A 442 -28.38 -1.22 -6.97
N LYS A 443 -29.70 -1.34 -6.93
CA LYS A 443 -30.58 -0.34 -6.31
C LYS A 443 -30.30 -0.17 -4.81
N GLU A 444 -30.18 -1.29 -4.08
CA GLU A 444 -29.86 -1.31 -2.65
C GLU A 444 -28.49 -0.65 -2.39
N LYS A 445 -27.45 -1.11 -3.08
CA LYS A 445 -26.08 -0.63 -2.91
C LYS A 445 -25.88 0.82 -3.32
N LEU A 446 -26.47 1.25 -4.43
CA LEU A 446 -26.43 2.63 -4.88
C LEU A 446 -27.13 3.57 -3.88
N THR A 447 -28.24 3.13 -3.29
CA THR A 447 -28.98 3.89 -2.28
C THR A 447 -28.17 4.02 -0.98
N ALA A 448 -27.50 2.96 -0.55
CA ALA A 448 -26.66 2.97 0.66
C ALA A 448 -25.36 3.79 0.46
N ILE A 449 -24.65 3.55 -0.64
CA ILE A 449 -23.32 4.15 -0.88
C ILE A 449 -23.42 5.59 -1.37
N LYS A 450 -24.45 5.92 -2.15
CA LYS A 450 -24.67 7.26 -2.73
C LYS A 450 -23.44 7.79 -3.47
N PRO A 451 -22.99 7.10 -4.55
CA PRO A 451 -21.84 7.53 -5.32
C PRO A 451 -22.04 8.93 -5.91
N VAL A 452 -20.96 9.68 -6.03
CA VAL A 452 -20.98 11.07 -6.54
C VAL A 452 -20.86 11.13 -8.05
N THR A 453 -20.26 10.10 -8.68
CA THR A 453 -20.10 10.03 -10.13
C THR A 453 -20.56 8.69 -10.69
N VAL A 454 -20.87 8.66 -11.98
CA VAL A 454 -21.23 7.42 -12.70
C VAL A 454 -20.08 6.42 -12.69
N SER A 455 -18.84 6.89 -12.77
CA SER A 455 -17.65 6.04 -12.66
C SER A 455 -17.55 5.37 -11.30
N GLN A 456 -17.86 6.07 -10.21
CA GLN A 456 -17.93 5.45 -8.87
C GLN A 456 -19.04 4.40 -8.79
N ALA A 457 -20.23 4.72 -9.30
CA ALA A 457 -21.32 3.77 -9.36
C ALA A 457 -20.91 2.47 -10.07
N SER A 458 -20.15 2.55 -11.17
CA SER A 458 -19.67 1.38 -11.93
C SER A 458 -18.66 0.50 -11.19
N ARG A 459 -18.01 1.01 -10.14
CA ARG A 459 -17.04 0.26 -9.32
C ARG A 459 -17.65 -0.40 -8.09
N ILE A 460 -18.90 -0.11 -7.79
CA ILE A 460 -19.61 -0.74 -6.68
C ILE A 460 -19.87 -2.20 -7.03
N SER A 461 -19.47 -3.12 -6.16
CA SER A 461 -19.73 -4.56 -6.34
C SER A 461 -21.24 -4.80 -6.40
N GLY A 462 -21.70 -5.55 -7.41
CA GLY A 462 -23.12 -5.79 -7.65
C GLY A 462 -23.81 -4.76 -8.56
N VAL A 463 -23.10 -3.73 -9.02
CA VAL A 463 -23.58 -2.82 -10.07
C VAL A 463 -23.00 -3.25 -11.41
N SER A 464 -23.85 -3.67 -12.33
CA SER A 464 -23.48 -4.17 -13.65
C SER A 464 -23.31 -3.04 -14.68
N PRO A 465 -22.60 -3.28 -15.81
CA PRO A 465 -22.58 -2.33 -16.92
C PRO A 465 -23.97 -1.96 -17.46
N ASN A 466 -24.93 -2.87 -17.37
CA ASN A 466 -26.31 -2.61 -17.78
C ASN A 466 -26.98 -1.62 -16.81
N ASP A 467 -26.76 -1.75 -15.50
CA ASP A 467 -27.27 -0.79 -14.51
C ASP A 467 -26.73 0.61 -14.76
N ILE A 468 -25.44 0.72 -15.12
CA ILE A 468 -24.81 2.00 -15.49
C ILE A 468 -25.45 2.58 -16.75
N SER A 469 -25.73 1.77 -17.76
CA SER A 469 -26.41 2.21 -18.99
C SER A 469 -27.82 2.76 -18.67
N VAL A 470 -28.58 2.08 -17.79
CA VAL A 470 -29.89 2.54 -17.33
C VAL A 470 -29.78 3.89 -16.62
N MET A 471 -28.78 4.06 -15.76
CA MET A 471 -28.53 5.35 -15.08
C MET A 471 -28.22 6.47 -16.09
N LEU A 472 -27.32 6.23 -17.05
CA LEU A 472 -26.95 7.20 -18.06
C LEU A 472 -28.16 7.67 -18.89
N VAL A 473 -28.96 6.72 -19.37
CA VAL A 473 -30.19 7.02 -20.14
C VAL A 473 -31.17 7.85 -19.30
N TYR A 474 -31.38 7.47 -18.04
CA TYR A 474 -32.27 8.23 -17.14
C TYR A 474 -31.77 9.65 -16.85
N MET A 475 -30.46 9.84 -16.81
CA MET A 475 -29.83 11.15 -16.63
C MET A 475 -29.73 11.97 -17.93
N GLY A 476 -30.25 11.46 -19.07
CA GLY A 476 -30.19 12.15 -20.36
C GLY A 476 -28.80 12.23 -20.97
N ARG A 477 -27.98 11.20 -20.73
CA ARG A 477 -26.57 11.14 -21.19
C ARG A 477 -26.33 9.96 -22.12
#